data_c926dad6e30678ad9286efa812edfb01
#
_entry.id   c926dad6e30678ad9286efa812edfb01
#
_cell.length_a   1.000
_cell.length_b   1.000
_cell.length_c   1.000
_cell.angle_alpha   90.00
_cell.angle_beta   90.00
_cell.angle_gamma   90.00
#
_symmetry.space_group_name_H-M   'P 1'
#
loop_
_entity.id
_entity.type
_entity.pdbx_description
1 polymer ?
#
loop_
_entity_poly.entity_id
_entity_poly.type
_entity_poly.pdbx_seq_one_letter_code
_entity_poly.pdbx_strand_id
1 'polypeptide(L)'
;MKVLQCKLKQPTAHYRDPKVFQNEYISTLNLPSKTTIMGMITYLCDRRLNSDIDIGIIGTHHHRELEFSRGENIDFWNEYIKMGKGKDKEKFLLKGNYYDYYKEHKAQNSILNYEVLKEVELTIFISCKDDEELEFIRKKLESP
;
A
#
# COMPACT_ATOMS: atom_id res chain seq x y z
N MET A 1 2.21 -4.36 -31.56
CA MET A 1 2.19 -4.00 -30.14
C MET A 1 2.00 -5.29 -29.36
N LYS A 2 2.97 -5.65 -28.52
CA LYS A 2 2.88 -6.83 -27.66
C LYS A 2 2.20 -6.43 -26.35
N VAL A 3 1.45 -7.36 -25.76
CA VAL A 3 0.79 -7.18 -24.47
C VAL A 3 1.14 -8.37 -23.60
N LEU A 4 1.67 -8.09 -22.42
CA LEU A 4 1.91 -9.07 -21.38
C LEU A 4 0.64 -9.24 -20.55
N GLN A 5 0.21 -10.47 -20.35
CA GLN A 5 -0.90 -10.81 -19.47
C GLN A 5 -0.36 -11.49 -18.22
N CYS A 6 -0.68 -10.94 -17.06
CA CYS A 6 -0.34 -11.51 -15.75
C CYS A 6 -1.62 -11.82 -14.98
N LYS A 7 -1.69 -13.01 -14.38
CA LYS A 7 -2.77 -13.40 -13.48
C LYS A 7 -2.27 -13.38 -12.05
N LEU A 8 -3.00 -12.70 -11.18
CA LEU A 8 -2.68 -12.56 -9.76
C LEU A 8 -3.86 -13.05 -8.92
N LYS A 9 -3.56 -13.85 -7.90
CA LYS A 9 -4.53 -14.28 -6.90
C LYS A 9 -4.10 -13.77 -5.54
N GLN A 10 -5.05 -13.21 -4.80
CA GLN A 10 -4.83 -12.70 -3.46
C GLN A 10 -5.93 -13.24 -2.55
N PRO A 11 -5.59 -14.01 -1.51
CA PRO A 11 -6.59 -14.48 -0.54
C PRO A 11 -7.32 -13.33 0.12
N THR A 12 -6.60 -12.24 0.40
CA THR A 12 -7.15 -11.02 0.99
C THR A 12 -6.48 -9.82 0.35
N ALA A 13 -7.27 -8.78 0.03
CA ALA A 13 -6.78 -7.53 -0.51
C ALA A 13 -7.52 -6.32 0.07
N HIS A 14 -6.81 -5.22 0.19
CA HIS A 14 -7.36 -3.91 0.53
C HIS A 14 -6.76 -2.85 -0.40
N TYR A 15 -7.60 -2.23 -1.20
CA TYR A 15 -7.22 -1.14 -2.10
C TYR A 15 -7.85 0.15 -1.61
N ARG A 16 -7.14 0.84 -0.72
CA ARG A 16 -7.67 2.02 -0.04
C ARG A 16 -8.25 3.03 -1.03
N ASP A 17 -9.50 3.45 -0.77
CA ASP A 17 -10.11 4.56 -1.50
C ASP A 17 -9.50 5.89 -1.03
N PRO A 18 -8.80 6.63 -1.90
CA PRO A 18 -8.18 7.90 -1.51
C PRO A 18 -9.19 9.01 -1.22
N LYS A 19 -10.46 8.84 -1.58
CA LYS A 19 -11.53 9.81 -1.34
C LYS A 19 -12.13 9.69 0.06
N VAL A 20 -11.88 8.59 0.77
CA VAL A 20 -12.43 8.37 2.10
C VAL A 20 -11.40 8.76 3.15
N PHE A 21 -11.66 9.86 3.84
CA PHE A 21 -10.84 10.42 4.92
C PHE A 21 -11.40 10.15 6.32
N GLN A 22 -12.36 9.25 6.46
CA GLN A 22 -12.94 8.93 7.76
C GLN A 22 -11.94 8.13 8.61
N ASN A 23 -11.73 8.59 9.84
CA ASN A 23 -10.73 7.99 10.74
C ASN A 23 -11.16 6.63 11.31
N GLU A 24 -12.45 6.30 11.26
CA GLU A 24 -13.00 5.10 11.90
C GLU A 24 -13.37 3.99 10.91
N TYR A 25 -13.50 4.33 9.64
CA TYR A 25 -13.89 3.40 8.59
C TYR A 25 -13.10 3.65 7.32
N ILE A 26 -12.43 2.63 6.82
CA ILE A 26 -11.62 2.69 5.62
C ILE A 26 -12.21 1.75 4.57
N SER A 27 -12.78 2.32 3.51
CA SER A 27 -13.32 1.54 2.40
C SER A 27 -12.25 1.07 1.44
N THR A 28 -12.54 -0.03 0.74
CA THR A 28 -11.70 -0.56 -0.33
C THR A 28 -12.33 -0.35 -1.69
N LEU A 29 -11.52 -0.04 -2.69
CA LEU A 29 -11.92 -0.12 -4.09
C LEU A 29 -12.06 -1.58 -4.50
N ASN A 30 -12.88 -1.86 -5.51
CA ASN A 30 -13.05 -3.21 -6.07
C ASN A 30 -11.81 -3.71 -6.82
N LEU A 31 -11.01 -2.79 -7.35
CA LEU A 31 -9.80 -3.07 -8.11
C LEU A 31 -8.66 -2.15 -7.63
N PRO A 32 -7.40 -2.60 -7.72
CA PRO A 32 -6.27 -1.73 -7.47
C PRO A 32 -6.19 -0.62 -8.51
N SER A 33 -5.64 0.51 -8.13
CA SER A 33 -5.33 1.58 -9.09
C SER A 33 -4.18 1.17 -10.03
N LYS A 34 -4.12 1.78 -11.21
CA LYS A 34 -2.96 1.62 -12.11
C LYS A 34 -1.64 1.96 -11.42
N THR A 35 -1.65 2.97 -10.55
CA THR A 35 -0.48 3.39 -9.76
C THR A 35 -0.04 2.30 -8.78
N THR A 36 -0.97 1.59 -8.16
CA THR A 36 -0.67 0.46 -7.27
C THR A 36 0.04 -0.67 -8.03
N ILE A 37 -0.49 -1.04 -9.20
CA ILE A 37 0.12 -2.06 -10.06
C ILE A 37 1.49 -1.61 -10.58
N MET A 38 1.61 -0.35 -10.99
CA MET A 38 2.90 0.22 -11.42
C MET A 38 3.94 0.16 -10.28
N GLY A 39 3.53 0.49 -9.05
CA GLY A 39 4.39 0.38 -7.87
C GLY A 39 4.86 -1.06 -7.62
N MET A 40 3.96 -2.04 -7.72
CA MET A 40 4.28 -3.46 -7.61
C MET A 40 5.31 -3.90 -8.67
N ILE A 41 5.08 -3.55 -9.94
CA ILE A 41 6.00 -3.91 -11.04
C ILE A 41 7.35 -3.22 -10.84
N THR A 42 7.36 -1.95 -10.46
CA THR A 42 8.59 -1.19 -10.17
C THR A 42 9.40 -1.84 -9.05
N TYR A 43 8.73 -2.29 -7.99
CA TYR A 43 9.38 -3.00 -6.87
C TYR A 43 10.00 -4.32 -7.33
N LEU A 44 9.26 -5.14 -8.09
CA LEU A 44 9.76 -6.41 -8.62
C LEU A 44 10.93 -6.23 -9.59
N CYS A 45 10.92 -5.16 -10.36
CA CYS A 45 11.99 -4.83 -11.31
C CYS A 45 13.23 -4.19 -10.66
N ASP A 46 13.13 -3.77 -9.38
CA ASP A 46 14.18 -3.07 -8.63
C ASP A 46 14.75 -1.86 -9.38
N ARG A 47 13.92 -1.22 -10.20
CA ARG A 47 14.28 -0.02 -10.94
C ARG A 47 13.05 0.76 -11.38
N ARG A 48 13.24 2.03 -11.65
CA ARG A 48 12.21 2.87 -12.26
C ARG A 48 11.88 2.36 -13.66
N LEU A 49 10.58 2.23 -13.93
CA LEU A 49 10.07 1.83 -15.24
C LEU A 49 9.93 3.02 -16.17
N ASN A 50 9.91 2.75 -17.47
CA ASN A 50 9.68 3.76 -18.48
C ASN A 50 8.24 4.33 -18.34
N SER A 51 8.06 5.64 -18.60
CA SER A 51 6.77 6.33 -18.50
C SER A 51 5.73 5.87 -19.53
N ASP A 52 6.14 5.18 -20.58
CA ASP A 52 5.27 4.73 -21.68
C ASP A 52 4.58 3.38 -21.43
N ILE A 53 4.46 2.96 -20.17
CA ILE A 53 3.77 1.73 -19.79
C ILE A 53 2.28 2.01 -19.57
N ASP A 54 1.44 1.29 -20.32
CA ASP A 54 0.01 1.25 -20.12
C ASP A 54 -0.42 -0.02 -19.37
N ILE A 55 -1.38 0.14 -18.43
CA ILE A 55 -1.87 -0.93 -17.58
C ILE A 55 -3.39 -1.02 -17.70
N GLY A 56 -3.89 -2.20 -18.09
CA GLY A 56 -5.28 -2.60 -18.00
C GLY A 56 -5.47 -3.58 -16.84
N ILE A 57 -6.57 -3.46 -16.09
CA ILE A 57 -6.86 -4.33 -14.96
C ILE A 57 -8.30 -4.81 -15.06
N ILE A 58 -8.48 -6.12 -14.99
CA ILE A 58 -9.77 -6.78 -14.85
C ILE A 58 -9.68 -7.68 -13.63
N GLY A 59 -10.74 -7.77 -12.84
CA GLY A 59 -10.73 -8.64 -11.69
C GLY A 59 -12.08 -8.90 -11.08
N THR A 60 -12.12 -9.91 -10.24
CA THR A 60 -13.27 -10.31 -9.45
C THR A 60 -12.84 -10.61 -8.03
N HIS A 61 -13.77 -10.56 -7.11
CA HIS A 61 -13.59 -11.01 -5.73
C HIS A 61 -14.82 -11.80 -5.30
N HIS A 62 -14.64 -12.72 -4.37
CA HIS A 62 -15.74 -13.56 -3.91
C HIS A 62 -16.71 -12.77 -3.03
N HIS A 63 -16.20 -12.10 -2.01
CA HIS A 63 -17.01 -11.26 -1.11
C HIS A 63 -16.17 -10.17 -0.46
N ARG A 64 -16.86 -9.28 0.23
CA ARG A 64 -16.29 -8.16 0.97
C ARG A 64 -16.60 -8.35 2.45
N GLU A 65 -15.61 -8.21 3.30
CA GLU A 65 -15.73 -8.31 4.74
C GLU A 65 -15.30 -7.02 5.42
N LEU A 66 -15.79 -6.82 6.63
CA LEU A 66 -15.33 -5.78 7.53
C LEU A 66 -14.38 -6.40 8.56
N GLU A 67 -13.16 -5.95 8.60
CA GLU A 67 -12.19 -6.34 9.60
C GLU A 67 -11.93 -5.20 10.58
N PHE A 68 -11.60 -5.57 11.81
CA PHE A 68 -11.26 -4.63 12.86
C PHE A 68 -9.76 -4.66 13.11
N SER A 69 -9.14 -3.50 13.09
CA SER A 69 -7.75 -3.35 13.49
C SER A 69 -7.62 -2.35 14.62
N ARG A 70 -6.68 -2.61 15.50
CA ARG A 70 -6.28 -1.64 16.51
C ARG A 70 -5.36 -0.62 15.85
N GLY A 71 -5.86 0.58 15.62
CA GLY A 71 -5.06 1.69 15.10
C GLY A 71 -4.38 2.44 16.23
N GLU A 72 -3.15 2.84 16.01
CA GLU A 72 -2.49 3.80 16.89
C GLU A 72 -3.01 5.21 16.61
N ASN A 73 -3.16 6.02 17.65
CA ASN A 73 -3.66 7.39 17.52
C ASN A 73 -2.69 8.20 16.64
N ILE A 74 -3.22 8.75 15.55
CA ILE A 74 -2.46 9.57 14.60
C ILE A 74 -1.89 10.83 15.27
N ASP A 75 -2.57 11.36 16.30
CA ASP A 75 -2.13 12.54 17.05
C ASP A 75 -0.86 12.25 17.83
N PHE A 76 -0.75 11.06 18.41
CA PHE A 76 0.48 10.60 19.07
C PHE A 76 1.68 10.64 18.10
N TRP A 77 1.51 10.11 16.90
CA TRP A 77 2.57 10.10 15.89
C TRP A 77 2.92 11.48 15.38
N ASN A 78 1.93 12.37 15.26
CA ASN A 78 2.16 13.75 14.88
C ASN A 78 2.95 14.51 15.96
N GLU A 79 2.65 14.29 17.25
CA GLU A 79 3.40 14.86 18.35
C GLU A 79 4.83 14.30 18.43
N TYR A 80 4.98 12.99 18.26
CA TYR A 80 6.27 12.33 18.20
C TYR A 80 7.16 12.91 17.08
N ILE A 81 6.62 13.09 15.89
CA ILE A 81 7.33 13.69 14.75
C ILE A 81 7.69 15.16 15.02
N LYS A 82 6.80 15.93 15.64
CA LYS A 82 7.05 17.32 16.01
C LYS A 82 8.19 17.44 17.01
N MET A 83 8.23 16.59 18.03
CA MET A 83 9.32 16.55 19.02
C MET A 83 10.66 16.18 18.38
N GLY A 84 10.68 15.21 17.45
CA GLY A 84 11.89 14.81 16.74
C GLY A 84 12.47 15.88 15.80
N LYS A 85 11.66 16.88 15.42
CA LYS A 85 12.06 18.00 14.55
C LYS A 85 12.31 19.32 15.28
N GLY A 86 11.91 19.43 16.55
CA GLY A 86 11.96 20.66 17.33
C GLY A 86 13.29 20.91 18.04
N LYS A 87 13.34 22.05 18.79
CA LYS A 87 14.49 22.42 19.62
C LYS A 87 14.81 21.41 20.75
N ASP A 88 13.86 20.56 21.10
CA ASP A 88 13.98 19.52 22.11
C ASP A 88 14.43 18.16 21.53
N LYS A 89 14.84 18.12 20.26
CA LYS A 89 15.31 16.91 19.58
C LYS A 89 16.42 16.19 20.37
N GLU A 90 17.37 16.95 20.93
CA GLU A 90 18.45 16.37 21.74
C GLU A 90 17.95 15.77 23.04
N LYS A 91 17.02 16.44 23.72
CA LYS A 91 16.40 15.92 24.96
C LYS A 91 15.58 14.66 24.67
N PHE A 92 14.92 14.64 23.52
CA PHE A 92 14.13 13.51 23.06
C PHE A 92 15.02 12.29 22.72
N LEU A 93 16.11 12.51 22.00
CA LEU A 93 17.11 11.49 21.69
C LEU A 93 17.88 11.00 22.93
N LEU A 94 18.15 11.89 23.90
CA LEU A 94 18.80 11.54 25.17
C LEU A 94 17.90 10.77 26.13
N LYS A 95 16.58 10.99 26.09
CA LYS A 95 15.62 10.13 26.79
C LYS A 95 15.47 8.75 26.11
N GLY A 96 16.12 8.58 24.98
CA GLY A 96 16.66 7.34 24.41
C GLY A 96 15.64 6.37 23.92
N ASN A 97 14.34 6.54 24.08
CA ASN A 97 13.51 5.41 23.82
C ASN A 97 12.07 5.82 23.51
N TYR A 98 11.66 5.56 22.27
CA TYR A 98 10.28 5.57 21.83
C TYR A 98 9.34 4.85 22.83
N TYR A 99 9.80 3.76 23.45
CA TYR A 99 9.04 2.98 24.39
C TYR A 99 8.75 3.74 25.69
N ASP A 100 9.69 4.52 26.19
CA ASP A 100 9.48 5.34 27.40
C ASP A 100 8.54 6.50 27.14
N TYR A 101 8.66 7.14 25.96
CA TYR A 101 7.70 8.15 25.51
C TYR A 101 6.29 7.58 25.36
N TYR A 102 6.15 6.39 24.77
CA TYR A 102 4.89 5.71 24.65
C TYR A 102 4.24 5.35 25.99
N LYS A 103 5.01 4.96 26.97
CA LYS A 103 4.54 4.69 28.35
C LYS A 103 4.01 5.94 29.04
N GLU A 104 4.70 7.07 28.88
CA GLU A 104 4.30 8.33 29.49
C GLU A 104 3.06 8.93 28.84
N HIS A 105 2.90 8.76 27.54
CA HIS A 105 1.86 9.38 26.72
C HIS A 105 0.87 8.35 26.19
N LYS A 106 0.29 7.54 27.03
CA LYS A 106 -0.67 6.48 26.66
C LYS A 106 -1.45 6.79 25.39
N ALA A 107 -1.01 6.22 24.26
CA ALA A 107 -1.69 6.36 23.00
C ALA A 107 -3.11 5.81 23.16
N GLN A 108 -4.11 6.63 22.90
CA GLN A 108 -5.48 6.16 22.83
C GLN A 108 -5.58 5.26 21.61
N ASN A 109 -5.76 3.97 21.83
CA ASN A 109 -5.99 3.03 20.74
C ASN A 109 -7.37 3.31 20.13
N SER A 110 -7.41 3.68 18.89
CA SER A 110 -8.64 3.72 18.12
C SER A 110 -8.90 2.37 17.47
N ILE A 111 -10.17 1.97 17.44
CA ILE A 111 -10.58 0.82 16.65
C ILE A 111 -10.80 1.31 15.22
N LEU A 112 -10.05 0.74 14.28
CA LEU A 112 -10.23 1.01 12.86
C LEU A 112 -11.04 -0.13 12.24
N ASN A 113 -12.09 0.23 11.55
CA ASN A 113 -12.88 -0.67 10.72
C ASN A 113 -12.38 -0.51 9.27
N TYR A 114 -11.95 -1.58 8.65
CA TYR A 114 -11.53 -1.53 7.26
C TYR A 114 -12.14 -2.67 6.46
N GLU A 115 -12.56 -2.33 5.26
CA GLU A 115 -13.06 -3.33 4.31
C GLU A 115 -11.91 -4.12 3.70
N VAL A 116 -12.11 -5.42 3.55
CA VAL A 116 -11.21 -6.30 2.81
C VAL A 116 -11.99 -7.09 1.76
N LEU A 117 -11.35 -7.30 0.64
CA LEU A 117 -11.83 -8.19 -0.41
C LEU A 117 -11.23 -9.58 -0.17
N LYS A 118 -12.04 -10.61 -0.27
CA LYS A 118 -11.62 -12.01 -0.14
C LYS A 118 -11.62 -12.70 -1.49
N GLU A 119 -10.65 -13.60 -1.67
CA GLU A 119 -10.49 -14.40 -2.88
C GLU A 119 -10.47 -13.53 -4.15
N VAL A 120 -9.52 -12.60 -4.20
CA VAL A 120 -9.38 -11.68 -5.33
C VAL A 120 -8.61 -12.36 -6.46
N GLU A 121 -9.17 -12.33 -7.66
CA GLU A 121 -8.50 -12.74 -8.89
C GLU A 121 -8.39 -11.56 -9.85
N LEU A 122 -7.16 -11.21 -10.20
CA LEU A 122 -6.87 -10.12 -11.14
C LEU A 122 -6.25 -10.67 -12.42
N THR A 123 -6.61 -10.09 -13.53
CA THR A 123 -5.90 -10.19 -14.80
C THR A 123 -5.36 -8.81 -15.15
N ILE A 124 -4.05 -8.69 -15.21
CA ILE A 124 -3.35 -7.45 -15.48
C ILE A 124 -2.78 -7.54 -16.89
N PHE A 125 -3.04 -6.52 -17.69
CA PHE A 125 -2.49 -6.36 -19.03
C PHE A 125 -1.48 -5.23 -19.00
N ILE A 126 -0.28 -5.49 -19.45
CA ILE A 126 0.83 -4.53 -19.48
C ILE A 126 1.27 -4.39 -20.93
N SER A 127 1.29 -3.18 -21.43
CA SER A 127 1.84 -2.85 -22.74
C SER A 127 2.89 -1.75 -22.63
N CYS A 128 3.92 -1.86 -23.43
CA CYS A 128 4.99 -0.88 -23.53
C CYS A 128 5.38 -0.72 -25.00
N LYS A 129 5.86 0.46 -25.39
CA LYS A 129 6.41 0.69 -26.74
C LYS A 129 7.75 -0.01 -26.92
N ASP A 130 8.49 -0.20 -25.83
CA ASP A 130 9.78 -0.87 -25.79
C ASP A 130 9.58 -2.38 -25.51
N ASP A 131 9.83 -3.19 -26.52
CA ASP A 131 9.70 -4.64 -26.44
C ASP A 131 10.76 -5.27 -25.50
N GLU A 132 11.94 -4.65 -25.34
CA GLU A 132 12.99 -5.14 -24.43
C GLU A 132 12.59 -4.91 -22.98
N GLU A 133 12.00 -3.75 -22.67
CA GLU A 133 11.48 -3.47 -21.34
C GLU A 133 10.32 -4.38 -20.99
N LEU A 134 9.42 -4.65 -21.92
CA LEU A 134 8.31 -5.57 -21.71
C LEU A 134 8.81 -7.00 -21.41
N GLU A 135 9.82 -7.47 -22.14
CA GLU A 135 10.44 -8.78 -21.90
C GLU A 135 11.19 -8.83 -20.56
N PHE A 136 11.83 -7.74 -20.16
CA PHE A 136 12.45 -7.63 -18.84
C PHE A 136 11.41 -7.74 -17.71
N ILE A 137 10.28 -7.04 -17.82
CA ILE A 137 9.17 -7.13 -16.87
C ILE A 137 8.64 -8.57 -16.82
N ARG A 138 8.46 -9.22 -17.97
CA ARG A 138 7.99 -10.62 -18.05
C ARG A 138 8.89 -11.55 -17.24
N LYS A 139 10.22 -11.46 -17.45
CA LYS A 139 11.19 -12.30 -16.73
C LYS A 139 11.13 -12.10 -15.21
N LYS A 140 10.94 -10.85 -14.77
CA LYS A 140 10.82 -10.52 -13.33
C LYS A 140 9.52 -11.02 -12.72
N LEU A 141 8.42 -11.05 -13.46
CA LEU A 141 7.15 -11.61 -13.01
C LEU A 141 7.15 -13.15 -12.97
N GLU A 142 7.95 -13.82 -13.80
CA GLU A 142 8.09 -15.28 -13.80
C GLU A 142 9.00 -15.81 -12.66
N SER A 143 9.88 -14.96 -12.15
CA SER A 143 10.83 -15.27 -11.06
C SER A 143 10.92 -14.10 -10.10
N PRO A 144 9.88 -13.83 -9.31
CA PRO A 144 9.81 -12.69 -8.38
C PRO A 144 10.75 -12.84 -7.17
#